data_372ce3669191b1d315266bdec1519b52
#
_entry.id   372ce3669191b1d315266bdec1519b52
#
_cell.length_a   1.000
_cell.length_b   1.000
_cell.length_c   1.000
_cell.angle_alpha   90.00
_cell.angle_beta   90.00
_cell.angle_gamma   90.00
#
_symmetry.space_group_name_H-M   'P 1'
#
loop_
_entity.id
_entity.type
_entity.pdbx_description
1 polymer ?
#
loop_
_entity_poly.entity_id
_entity_poly.type
_entity_poly.pdbx_seq_one_letter_code
_entity_poly.pdbx_strand_id
1 'polypeptide(L)'
;MEKKNILITGRKNVGKSILVKRVIEQFHGYAGFKTVPLKNYGLISTYQMYDFINKTSIPISKYVDNKIVGIPESFSTFGKKCLKNALDSNYSLVIMDELGRFERTSRDFLYYVNEVLNSDKIVIAVIKAEKIDYLEKIKNRKDCYLYDLDEVSFVKAYQEIIFRLNVLLTWEGDKID
;
A
#
# COMPACT_ATOMS: atom_id res chain seq x y z
N MET A 1 -7.13 13.06 -16.89
CA MET A 1 -7.32 12.45 -15.55
C MET A 1 -6.25 13.04 -14.65
N GLU A 2 -6.65 13.71 -13.60
CA GLU A 2 -5.74 14.33 -12.65
C GLU A 2 -5.02 13.26 -11.83
N LYS A 3 -3.71 13.44 -11.60
CA LYS A 3 -2.92 12.50 -10.81
C LYS A 3 -3.19 12.72 -9.34
N LYS A 4 -3.58 11.68 -8.62
CA LYS A 4 -3.82 11.72 -7.17
C LYS A 4 -3.17 10.59 -6.39
N ASN A 5 -2.96 9.43 -7.02
CA ASN A 5 -2.36 8.28 -6.37
C ASN A 5 -0.83 8.37 -6.38
N ILE A 6 -0.21 7.87 -5.32
CA ILE A 6 1.24 7.90 -5.10
C ILE A 6 1.72 6.45 -5.02
N LEU A 7 2.62 6.08 -5.92
CA LEU A 7 3.25 4.77 -5.95
C LEU A 7 4.72 4.90 -5.55
N ILE A 8 5.18 4.03 -4.67
CA ILE A 8 6.57 3.98 -4.20
C ILE A 8 7.13 2.62 -4.54
N THR A 9 8.22 2.57 -5.29
CA THR A 9 8.92 1.35 -5.66
C THR A 9 10.42 1.46 -5.38
N GLY A 10 11.19 0.44 -5.74
CA GLY A 10 12.61 0.33 -5.54
C GLY A 10 13.00 -1.02 -4.93
N ARG A 11 14.30 -1.33 -4.92
CA ARG A 11 14.84 -2.59 -4.43
C ARG A 11 14.47 -2.87 -2.97
N LYS A 12 14.63 -4.12 -2.56
CA LYS A 12 14.40 -4.52 -1.16
C LYS A 12 15.30 -3.72 -0.21
N ASN A 13 14.74 -3.29 0.93
CA ASN A 13 15.43 -2.54 1.99
C ASN A 13 15.91 -1.12 1.60
N VAL A 14 15.45 -0.54 0.48
CA VAL A 14 15.81 0.84 0.08
C VAL A 14 15.11 1.90 0.94
N GLY A 15 14.15 1.52 1.80
CA GLY A 15 13.50 2.45 2.72
C GLY A 15 12.03 2.77 2.40
N LYS A 16 11.37 2.04 1.49
CA LYS A 16 9.97 2.29 1.08
C LYS A 16 9.00 2.41 2.24
N SER A 17 8.93 1.41 3.11
CA SER A 17 8.01 1.41 4.26
C SER A 17 8.41 2.43 5.34
N ILE A 18 9.70 2.79 5.44
CA ILE A 18 10.15 3.88 6.30
C ILE A 18 9.64 5.21 5.75
N LEU A 19 9.69 5.40 4.43
CA LEU A 19 9.15 6.59 3.78
C LEU A 19 7.66 6.73 4.04
N VAL A 20 6.87 5.67 3.80
CA VAL A 20 5.43 5.66 4.09
C VAL A 20 5.17 6.00 5.55
N LYS A 21 5.86 5.35 6.49
CA LYS A 21 5.71 5.62 7.93
C LYS A 21 5.91 7.09 8.25
N ARG A 22 7.02 7.72 7.78
CA ARG A 22 7.30 9.13 8.02
C ARG A 22 6.27 10.07 7.38
N VAL A 23 5.76 9.69 6.21
CA VAL A 23 4.71 10.46 5.54
C VAL A 23 3.43 10.44 6.35
N ILE A 24 2.93 9.27 6.73
CA ILE A 24 1.65 9.14 7.44
C ILE A 24 1.67 9.72 8.86
N GLU A 25 2.84 9.85 9.48
CA GLU A 25 3.02 10.54 10.77
C GLU A 25 2.67 12.03 10.70
N GLN A 26 2.60 12.62 9.50
CA GLN A 26 2.22 14.03 9.29
C GLN A 26 0.70 14.24 9.11
N PHE A 27 -0.08 13.16 9.00
CA PHE A 27 -1.50 13.22 8.69
C PHE A 27 -2.36 12.56 9.77
N HIS A 28 -3.54 13.13 10.02
CA HIS A 28 -4.49 12.62 10.98
C HIS A 28 -5.51 11.70 10.29
N GLY A 29 -5.32 10.41 10.48
CA GLY A 29 -6.26 9.40 10.01
C GLY A 29 -5.99 8.92 8.58
N TYR A 30 -5.94 7.62 8.48
CA TYR A 30 -5.80 6.89 7.22
C TYR A 30 -6.35 5.48 7.39
N ALA A 31 -6.71 4.87 6.28
CA ALA A 31 -7.20 3.50 6.19
C ALA A 31 -6.22 2.61 5.43
N GLY A 32 -6.59 1.36 5.22
CA GLY A 32 -5.81 0.40 4.46
C GLY A 32 -4.96 -0.50 5.33
N PHE A 33 -3.83 -0.96 4.82
CA PHE A 33 -3.02 -1.97 5.47
C PHE A 33 -1.52 -1.76 5.34
N LYS A 34 -0.77 -2.44 6.23
CA LYS A 34 0.67 -2.67 6.08
C LYS A 34 1.01 -4.15 6.22
N THR A 35 2.05 -4.57 5.50
CA THR A 35 2.66 -5.89 5.64
C THR A 35 3.77 -5.82 6.69
N VAL A 36 3.69 -6.66 7.71
CA VAL A 36 4.63 -6.73 8.81
C VAL A 36 5.41 -8.04 8.75
N PRO A 37 6.74 -8.01 8.66
CA PRO A 37 7.54 -9.23 8.75
C PRO A 37 7.52 -9.78 10.18
N LEU A 38 7.27 -11.07 10.31
CA LEU A 38 7.45 -11.81 11.55
C LEU A 38 8.85 -12.43 11.56
N LYS A 39 9.59 -12.19 12.63
CA LYS A 39 10.94 -12.69 12.79
C LYS A 39 10.99 -13.82 13.82
N ASN A 40 11.74 -14.86 13.51
CA ASN A 40 12.11 -15.92 14.44
C ASN A 40 13.64 -15.98 14.51
N TYR A 41 14.20 -15.87 15.70
CA TYR A 41 15.67 -15.77 15.94
C TYR A 41 16.36 -14.72 15.03
N GLY A 42 15.72 -13.56 14.84
CA GLY A 42 16.25 -12.46 14.01
C GLY A 42 16.04 -12.60 12.49
N LEU A 43 15.63 -13.77 12.01
CA LEU A 43 15.34 -14.03 10.60
C LEU A 43 13.85 -13.86 10.31
N ILE A 44 13.52 -13.35 9.12
CA ILE A 44 12.13 -13.26 8.67
C ILE A 44 11.62 -14.68 8.42
N SER A 45 10.61 -15.09 9.18
CA SER A 45 9.96 -16.39 9.05
C SER A 45 8.71 -16.33 8.16
N THR A 46 7.88 -15.32 8.32
CA THR A 46 6.63 -15.14 7.60
C THR A 46 6.24 -13.66 7.59
N TYR A 47 5.07 -13.35 7.04
CA TYR A 47 4.50 -12.01 7.01
C TYR A 47 3.05 -12.03 7.46
N GLN A 48 2.62 -10.94 8.06
CA GLN A 48 1.22 -10.67 8.38
C GLN A 48 0.75 -9.36 7.77
N MET A 49 -0.54 -9.25 7.50
CA MET A 49 -1.20 -8.01 7.12
C MET A 49 -1.84 -7.38 8.35
N TYR A 50 -1.56 -6.12 8.60
CA TYR A 50 -2.14 -5.32 9.67
C TYR A 50 -3.13 -4.30 9.08
N ASP A 51 -4.37 -4.31 9.55
CA ASP A 51 -5.44 -3.36 9.19
C ASP A 51 -5.36 -2.12 10.07
N PHE A 52 -5.24 -0.95 9.47
CA PHE A 52 -5.13 0.32 10.19
C PHE A 52 -6.43 0.75 10.87
N ILE A 53 -7.60 0.39 10.32
CA ILE A 53 -8.91 0.74 10.92
C ILE A 53 -9.19 -0.15 12.12
N ASN A 54 -9.18 -1.47 11.93
CA ASN A 54 -9.55 -2.43 12.97
C ASN A 54 -8.42 -2.73 13.95
N LYS A 55 -7.19 -2.31 13.65
CA LYS A 55 -5.98 -2.56 14.46
C LYS A 55 -5.75 -4.05 14.76
N THR A 56 -6.08 -4.89 13.77
CA THR A 56 -5.93 -6.34 13.83
C THR A 56 -5.01 -6.82 12.73
N SER A 57 -4.48 -8.03 12.87
CA SER A 57 -3.62 -8.62 11.84
C SER A 57 -3.86 -10.11 11.70
N ILE A 58 -3.57 -10.64 10.50
CA ILE A 58 -3.55 -12.07 10.22
C ILE A 58 -2.30 -12.45 9.42
N PRO A 59 -1.85 -13.72 9.50
CA PRO A 59 -0.81 -14.22 8.62
C PRO A 59 -1.24 -14.17 7.15
N ILE A 60 -0.36 -13.68 6.27
CA ILE A 60 -0.55 -13.67 4.81
C ILE A 60 0.46 -14.53 4.07
N SER A 61 1.38 -15.13 4.81
CA SER A 61 2.33 -16.09 4.26
C SER A 61 2.65 -17.18 5.25
N LYS A 62 3.11 -18.31 4.74
CA LYS A 62 3.54 -19.48 5.51
C LYS A 62 4.80 -20.09 4.92
N TYR A 63 5.48 -20.90 5.69
CA TYR A 63 6.67 -21.64 5.26
C TYR A 63 6.24 -22.98 4.67
N VAL A 64 6.65 -23.26 3.46
CA VAL A 64 6.40 -24.53 2.76
C VAL A 64 7.66 -24.89 1.98
N ASP A 65 8.20 -26.09 2.18
CA ASP A 65 9.38 -26.60 1.48
C ASP A 65 10.54 -25.58 1.43
N ASN A 66 10.91 -25.06 2.58
CA ASN A 66 11.97 -24.06 2.74
C ASN A 66 11.74 -22.74 1.98
N LYS A 67 10.50 -22.44 1.59
CA LYS A 67 10.11 -21.18 0.93
C LYS A 67 8.95 -20.50 1.65
N ILE A 68 8.95 -19.18 1.62
CA ILE A 68 7.83 -18.39 2.09
C ILE A 68 6.84 -18.24 0.93
N VAL A 69 5.64 -18.76 1.11
CA VAL A 69 4.54 -18.69 0.12
C VAL A 69 3.37 -17.88 0.68
N GLY A 70 2.63 -17.23 -0.20
CA GLY A 70 1.42 -16.50 0.18
C GLY A 70 0.29 -17.43 0.61
N ILE A 71 -0.63 -16.90 1.41
CA ILE A 71 -1.90 -17.53 1.78
C ILE A 71 -3.03 -16.79 1.04
N PRO A 72 -3.46 -17.26 -0.15
CA PRO A 72 -4.43 -16.53 -0.96
C PRO A 72 -5.75 -16.26 -0.25
N GLU A 73 -6.18 -17.17 0.62
CA GLU A 73 -7.41 -17.03 1.41
C GLU A 73 -7.36 -15.82 2.35
N SER A 74 -6.22 -15.56 2.97
CA SER A 74 -6.04 -14.37 3.83
C SER A 74 -6.27 -13.07 3.07
N PHE A 75 -5.84 -13.01 1.82
CA PHE A 75 -6.09 -11.84 0.97
C PHE A 75 -7.56 -11.77 0.52
N SER A 76 -8.15 -12.91 0.12
CA SER A 76 -9.55 -12.97 -0.36
C SER A 76 -10.59 -12.74 0.74
N THR A 77 -10.22 -12.88 2.00
CA THR A 77 -11.08 -12.64 3.17
C THR A 77 -10.71 -11.34 3.88
N PHE A 78 -9.67 -11.37 4.68
CA PHE A 78 -9.23 -10.25 5.51
C PHE A 78 -8.75 -9.06 4.68
N GLY A 79 -7.88 -9.29 3.68
CA GLY A 79 -7.36 -8.23 2.82
C GLY A 79 -8.47 -7.52 2.05
N LYS A 80 -9.39 -8.30 1.45
CA LYS A 80 -10.60 -7.78 0.80
C LYS A 80 -11.44 -6.94 1.76
N LYS A 81 -11.70 -7.44 2.98
CA LYS A 81 -12.46 -6.71 4.00
C LYS A 81 -11.77 -5.41 4.40
N CYS A 82 -10.46 -5.44 4.58
CA CYS A 82 -9.67 -4.26 4.90
C CYS A 82 -9.82 -3.16 3.84
N LEU A 83 -9.69 -3.51 2.55
CA LEU A 83 -9.84 -2.55 1.45
C LEU A 83 -11.29 -2.07 1.28
N LYS A 84 -12.27 -2.95 1.48
CA LYS A 84 -13.68 -2.54 1.49
C LYS A 84 -13.97 -1.54 2.62
N ASN A 85 -13.50 -1.81 3.83
CA ASN A 85 -13.63 -0.90 4.96
C ASN A 85 -12.92 0.44 4.69
N ALA A 86 -11.80 0.42 3.99
CA ALA A 86 -11.10 1.65 3.58
C ALA A 86 -11.94 2.49 2.62
N LEU A 87 -12.60 1.86 1.63
CA LEU A 87 -13.53 2.54 0.71
C LEU A 87 -14.72 3.16 1.45
N ASP A 88 -15.33 2.40 2.39
CA ASP A 88 -16.51 2.80 3.13
C ASP A 88 -16.21 3.80 4.27
N SER A 89 -14.93 4.04 4.58
CA SER A 89 -14.51 4.92 5.67
C SER A 89 -14.56 6.39 5.28
N ASN A 90 -14.58 7.27 6.29
CA ASN A 90 -14.45 8.73 6.11
C ASN A 90 -13.00 9.19 5.91
N TYR A 91 -12.02 8.27 5.89
CA TYR A 91 -10.63 8.64 5.64
C TYR A 91 -10.39 8.89 4.15
N SER A 92 -9.85 10.05 3.81
CA SER A 92 -9.46 10.39 2.44
C SER A 92 -8.18 9.70 2.00
N LEU A 93 -7.31 9.31 2.93
CA LEU A 93 -6.02 8.68 2.67
C LEU A 93 -6.06 7.17 2.90
N VAL A 94 -5.65 6.39 1.90
CA VAL A 94 -5.56 4.93 1.97
C VAL A 94 -4.11 4.47 1.72
N ILE A 95 -3.62 3.58 2.58
CA ILE A 95 -2.27 3.03 2.53
C ILE A 95 -2.33 1.56 2.11
N MET A 96 -1.51 1.17 1.15
CA MET A 96 -1.28 -0.22 0.75
C MET A 96 0.23 -0.51 0.81
N ASP A 97 0.74 -0.91 1.95
CA ASP A 97 2.16 -1.22 2.15
C ASP A 97 2.34 -2.70 2.55
N GLU A 98 2.70 -3.61 1.64
CA GLU A 98 3.08 -3.42 0.22
C GLU A 98 2.31 -4.42 -0.68
N LEU A 99 2.25 -4.09 -1.98
CA LEU A 99 1.73 -4.99 -3.01
C LEU A 99 2.89 -5.77 -3.65
N GLY A 100 2.74 -7.11 -3.79
CA GLY A 100 3.81 -7.99 -4.27
C GLY A 100 3.31 -9.32 -4.82
N ARG A 101 4.04 -10.39 -4.58
CA ARG A 101 3.76 -11.70 -5.17
C ARG A 101 2.75 -12.56 -4.42
N PHE A 102 2.52 -12.29 -3.12
CA PHE A 102 1.72 -13.18 -2.29
C PHE A 102 0.23 -13.16 -2.66
N GLU A 103 -0.28 -12.02 -3.07
CA GLU A 103 -1.68 -11.79 -3.44
C GLU A 103 -1.99 -11.98 -4.93
N ARG A 104 -1.00 -12.28 -5.76
CA ARG A 104 -1.15 -12.32 -7.23
C ARG A 104 -2.27 -13.22 -7.77
N THR A 105 -2.68 -14.23 -7.01
CA THR A 105 -3.76 -15.15 -7.37
C THR A 105 -5.10 -14.84 -6.70
N SER A 106 -5.14 -13.86 -5.79
CA SER A 106 -6.33 -13.49 -5.03
C SER A 106 -7.16 -12.45 -5.80
N ARG A 107 -7.96 -12.92 -6.76
CA ARG A 107 -8.74 -12.07 -7.68
C ARG A 107 -9.61 -11.04 -6.98
N ASP A 108 -10.30 -11.45 -5.92
CA ASP A 108 -11.17 -10.56 -5.12
C ASP A 108 -10.37 -9.44 -4.47
N PHE A 109 -9.21 -9.74 -3.91
CA PHE A 109 -8.34 -8.72 -3.31
C PHE A 109 -7.85 -7.74 -4.38
N LEU A 110 -7.36 -8.25 -5.52
CA LEU A 110 -6.89 -7.41 -6.63
C LEU A 110 -8.00 -6.56 -7.25
N TYR A 111 -9.23 -7.06 -7.25
CA TYR A 111 -10.39 -6.26 -7.63
C TYR A 111 -10.54 -5.03 -6.71
N TYR A 112 -10.52 -5.23 -5.38
CA TYR A 112 -10.62 -4.12 -4.42
C TYR A 112 -9.40 -3.20 -4.42
N VAL A 113 -8.20 -3.69 -4.72
CA VAL A 113 -7.02 -2.82 -4.97
C VAL A 113 -7.32 -1.84 -6.10
N ASN A 114 -7.92 -2.31 -7.21
CA ASN A 114 -8.31 -1.44 -8.32
C ASN A 114 -9.46 -0.51 -7.97
N GLU A 115 -10.48 -0.97 -7.23
CA GLU A 115 -11.59 -0.12 -6.77
C GLU A 115 -11.07 1.04 -5.92
N VAL A 116 -10.16 0.78 -4.99
CA VAL A 116 -9.54 1.82 -4.16
C VAL A 116 -8.73 2.80 -5.02
N LEU A 117 -7.93 2.31 -5.98
CA LEU A 117 -7.16 3.17 -6.88
C LEU A 117 -8.06 4.01 -7.80
N ASN A 118 -9.26 3.54 -8.14
CA ASN A 118 -10.24 4.23 -8.99
C ASN A 118 -11.19 5.14 -8.20
N SER A 119 -11.31 4.96 -6.87
CA SER A 119 -12.21 5.73 -6.01
C SER A 119 -11.78 7.20 -5.92
N ASP A 120 -12.49 8.01 -5.17
CA ASP A 120 -12.12 9.39 -4.79
C ASP A 120 -10.97 9.45 -3.76
N LYS A 121 -10.65 8.35 -3.10
CA LYS A 121 -9.54 8.27 -2.13
C LYS A 121 -8.19 8.61 -2.75
N ILE A 122 -7.32 9.19 -1.95
CA ILE A 122 -5.89 9.37 -2.26
C ILE A 122 -5.16 8.13 -1.77
N VAL A 123 -4.40 7.47 -2.63
CA VAL A 123 -3.74 6.22 -2.29
C VAL A 123 -2.22 6.40 -2.24
N ILE A 124 -1.59 5.90 -1.18
CA ILE A 124 -0.15 5.63 -1.17
C ILE A 124 0.04 4.12 -1.22
N ALA A 125 0.60 3.61 -2.30
CA ALA A 125 0.89 2.19 -2.46
C ALA A 125 2.40 1.94 -2.60
N VAL A 126 2.92 1.03 -1.79
CA VAL A 126 4.26 0.47 -1.98
C VAL A 126 4.15 -0.72 -2.92
N ILE A 127 4.90 -0.66 -4.01
CA ILE A 127 4.92 -1.66 -5.07
C ILE A 127 6.27 -2.35 -5.07
N LYS A 128 6.30 -3.67 -4.92
CA LYS A 128 7.55 -4.44 -5.08
C LYS A 128 8.17 -4.26 -6.46
N ALA A 129 9.49 -4.18 -6.51
CA ALA A 129 10.27 -4.15 -7.76
C ALA A 129 10.35 -5.55 -8.41
N GLU A 130 9.20 -6.22 -8.53
CA GLU A 130 9.06 -7.54 -9.16
C GLU A 130 8.28 -7.38 -10.47
N LYS A 131 8.69 -8.14 -11.51
CA LYS A 131 7.98 -8.17 -12.80
C LYS A 131 6.77 -9.09 -12.70
N ILE A 132 5.66 -8.57 -12.21
CA ILE A 132 4.37 -9.26 -12.08
C ILE A 132 3.33 -8.44 -12.82
N ASP A 133 2.53 -9.05 -13.67
CA ASP A 133 1.61 -8.37 -14.60
C ASP A 133 0.71 -7.34 -13.94
N TYR A 134 0.12 -7.65 -12.79
CA TYR A 134 -0.76 -6.70 -12.10
C TYR A 134 0.00 -5.51 -11.50
N LEU A 135 1.24 -5.72 -11.00
CA LEU A 135 2.10 -4.64 -10.51
C LEU A 135 2.52 -3.71 -11.65
N GLU A 136 2.88 -4.27 -12.81
CA GLU A 136 3.22 -3.47 -13.99
C GLU A 136 2.02 -2.65 -14.48
N LYS A 137 0.83 -3.23 -14.47
CA LYS A 137 -0.41 -2.48 -14.79
C LYS A 137 -0.64 -1.30 -13.83
N ILE A 138 -0.40 -1.50 -12.53
CA ILE A 138 -0.54 -0.43 -11.53
C ILE A 138 0.53 0.64 -11.74
N LYS A 139 1.81 0.27 -11.95
CA LYS A 139 2.91 1.22 -12.19
C LYS A 139 2.69 2.09 -13.43
N ASN A 140 2.05 1.53 -14.47
CA ASN A 140 1.78 2.21 -15.73
C ASN A 140 0.49 3.06 -15.73
N ARG A 141 -0.19 3.21 -14.60
CA ARG A 141 -1.39 4.06 -14.48
C ARG A 141 -1.02 5.53 -14.68
N LYS A 142 -1.86 6.23 -15.47
CA LYS A 142 -1.65 7.65 -15.78
C LYS A 142 -2.08 8.59 -14.65
N ASP A 143 -2.93 8.12 -13.74
CA ASP A 143 -3.42 8.85 -12.56
C ASP A 143 -2.52 8.72 -11.34
N CYS A 144 -1.31 8.18 -11.50
CA CYS A 144 -0.35 7.95 -10.44
C CYS A 144 0.92 8.78 -10.61
N TYR A 145 1.50 9.20 -9.48
CA TYR A 145 2.89 9.62 -9.36
C TYR A 145 3.72 8.42 -8.94
N LEU A 146 4.74 8.07 -9.69
CA LEU A 146 5.65 6.97 -9.36
C LEU A 146 6.98 7.51 -8.82
N TYR A 147 7.36 7.06 -7.64
CA TYR A 147 8.65 7.33 -6.99
C TYR A 147 9.45 6.04 -6.91
N ASP A 148 10.48 5.91 -7.72
CA ASP A 148 11.45 4.83 -7.63
C ASP A 148 12.62 5.28 -6.74
N LEU A 149 12.75 4.68 -5.55
CA LEU A 149 13.79 5.05 -4.58
C LEU A 149 15.19 4.55 -4.97
N ASP A 150 15.33 3.82 -6.07
CA ASP A 150 16.61 3.54 -6.68
C ASP A 150 17.09 4.67 -7.59
N GLU A 151 16.17 5.55 -8.03
CA GLU A 151 16.44 6.70 -8.92
C GLU A 151 16.30 8.05 -8.20
N VAL A 152 15.37 8.15 -7.24
CA VAL A 152 15.07 9.39 -6.50
C VAL A 152 15.50 9.25 -5.05
N SER A 153 16.21 10.24 -4.51
CA SER A 153 16.62 10.21 -3.10
C SER A 153 15.39 10.20 -2.16
N PHE A 154 15.57 9.54 -1.00
CA PHE A 154 14.55 9.47 0.04
C PHE A 154 14.03 10.86 0.45
N VAL A 155 14.94 11.82 0.66
CA VAL A 155 14.58 13.19 1.08
C VAL A 155 13.71 13.88 0.03
N LYS A 156 14.12 13.79 -1.25
CA LYS A 156 13.35 14.37 -2.36
C LYS A 156 11.97 13.74 -2.48
N ALA A 157 11.89 12.40 -2.47
CA ALA A 157 10.61 11.69 -2.52
C ALA A 157 9.70 12.10 -1.34
N TYR A 158 10.24 12.16 -0.11
CA TYR A 158 9.50 12.59 1.07
C TYR A 158 8.92 14.01 0.90
N GLN A 159 9.75 14.98 0.53
CA GLN A 159 9.33 16.38 0.36
C GLN A 159 8.24 16.53 -0.72
N GLU A 160 8.42 15.88 -1.86
CA GLU A 160 7.44 15.93 -2.95
C GLU A 160 6.13 15.26 -2.58
N ILE A 161 6.17 14.11 -1.89
CA ILE A 161 4.96 13.40 -1.45
C ILE A 161 4.18 14.25 -0.44
N ILE A 162 4.85 14.82 0.57
CA ILE A 162 4.20 15.71 1.55
C ILE A 162 3.55 16.90 0.86
N PHE A 163 4.27 17.55 -0.06
CA PHE A 163 3.72 18.68 -0.82
C PHE A 163 2.45 18.28 -1.58
N ARG A 164 2.47 17.16 -2.31
CA ARG A 164 1.32 16.66 -3.07
C ARG A 164 0.13 16.32 -2.18
N LEU A 165 0.37 15.62 -1.07
CA LEU A 165 -0.69 15.26 -0.14
C LEU A 165 -1.33 16.51 0.49
N ASN A 166 -0.56 17.50 0.87
CA ASN A 166 -1.10 18.76 1.39
C ASN A 166 -2.00 19.44 0.35
N VAL A 167 -1.60 19.49 -0.92
CA VAL A 167 -2.43 20.04 -1.99
C VAL A 167 -3.71 19.20 -2.17
N LEU A 168 -3.60 17.90 -2.29
CA LEU A 168 -4.73 17.01 -2.56
C LEU A 168 -5.74 16.98 -1.42
N LEU A 169 -5.28 16.97 -0.16
CA LEU A 169 -6.15 16.88 1.02
C LEU A 169 -6.81 18.22 1.37
N THR A 170 -6.21 19.37 1.03
CA THR A 170 -6.87 20.67 1.20
C THR A 170 -8.03 20.86 0.22
N TRP A 171 -7.92 20.33 -1.00
CA TRP A 171 -9.01 20.39 -2.00
C TRP A 171 -10.24 19.57 -1.60
N GLU A 172 -10.08 18.53 -0.76
CA GLU A 172 -11.22 17.77 -0.24
C GLU A 172 -11.88 18.46 0.97
N GLY A 173 -11.13 19.26 1.73
CA GLY A 173 -11.67 20.08 2.83
C GLY A 173 -12.60 21.19 2.38
N ASP A 174 -12.42 21.72 1.19
CA ASP A 174 -13.25 22.78 0.60
C ASP A 174 -14.56 22.27 -0.03
N LYS A 175 -14.79 20.94 -0.02
CA LYS A 175 -16.05 20.32 -0.51
C LYS A 175 -17.08 20.02 0.59
N ILE A 176 -16.79 20.42 1.83
CA ILE A 176 -17.75 20.30 2.94
C ILE A 176 -18.35 21.67 3.21
N ASP A 177 -19.28 22.08 2.35
CA ASP A 177 -20.35 23.06 2.58
C ASP A 177 -21.63 22.60 1.90
#